data_43d156b151204c35ad3b7f13676eee28
#
_entry.id   43d156b151204c35ad3b7f13676eee28
#
_cell.length_a   1.000
_cell.length_b   1.000
_cell.length_c   1.000
_cell.angle_alpha   90.00
_cell.angle_beta   90.00
_cell.angle_gamma   90.00
#
_symmetry.space_group_name_H-M   'P 1'
#
loop_
_entity.id
_entity.type
_entity.pdbx_description
1 polymer ?
#
loop_
_entity_poly.entity_id
_entity_poly.type
_entity_poly.pdbx_seq_one_letter_code
_entity_poly.pdbx_strand_id
1 'polypeptide(L)'
;MPASDDHHAAIDRQTGPFDTLTGALGGLFVGHCLASVARFSVADALDDTPRTAEELAEVTGANPEALGRVLRLLAAHGVFAASGDRFTHTGASRMLRSDHPQSWRDFVATFGTESTAKRLGYFDYSLQTGLPATNKLNPDGFFAILHSDPEAGRVFDAAMVSKARIQVASVLAAYDFSDCGTIADIGGGRGHLLQAVVDATERTTGILFDLPPVIERAAEIASDRLTLQAGDFLEDPLPVCDTYMLMDVIHDWDIERATAILA
;
A
#
# COMPACT_ATOMS: atom_id res chain seq x y z
N MET A 1 -17.32 52.40 6.78
CA MET A 1 -16.00 51.79 6.80
C MET A 1 -16.11 50.39 6.28
N PRO A 2 -15.64 50.02 5.09
CA PRO A 2 -15.69 48.67 4.57
C PRO A 2 -14.53 47.83 5.15
N ALA A 3 -14.87 46.60 5.51
CA ALA A 3 -13.96 45.56 5.96
C ALA A 3 -12.94 45.23 4.87
N SER A 4 -11.68 45.10 5.26
CA SER A 4 -10.58 44.70 4.41
C SER A 4 -10.69 43.21 4.11
N ASP A 5 -11.01 42.87 2.86
CA ASP A 5 -10.86 41.54 2.28
C ASP A 5 -9.36 41.27 2.07
N ASP A 6 -8.73 40.64 3.06
CA ASP A 6 -7.42 40.00 2.89
C ASP A 6 -7.63 38.60 2.28
N HIS A 7 -7.91 38.58 1.00
CA HIS A 7 -7.72 37.37 0.20
C HIS A 7 -6.22 37.12 0.06
N HIS A 8 -5.72 36.12 0.78
CA HIS A 8 -4.45 35.47 0.43
C HIS A 8 -4.56 34.95 -1.02
N ALA A 9 -4.14 35.77 -1.95
CA ALA A 9 -3.90 35.34 -3.32
C ALA A 9 -2.82 34.25 -3.25
N ALA A 10 -3.23 32.99 -3.41
CA ALA A 10 -2.33 31.90 -3.72
C ALA A 10 -1.58 32.31 -4.99
N ILE A 11 -0.29 32.61 -4.86
CA ILE A 11 0.60 32.85 -6.00
C ILE A 11 0.62 31.53 -6.77
N ASP A 12 -0.08 31.50 -7.88
CA ASP A 12 0.01 30.45 -8.89
C ASP A 12 1.45 30.52 -9.46
N ARG A 13 2.39 29.85 -8.80
CA ARG A 13 3.74 29.67 -9.29
C ARG A 13 3.63 28.71 -10.46
N GLN A 14 3.51 29.25 -11.68
CA GLN A 14 3.77 28.47 -12.88
C GLN A 14 5.18 27.90 -12.73
N THR A 15 5.27 26.61 -12.40
CA THR A 15 6.53 25.89 -12.28
C THR A 15 7.20 25.91 -13.66
N GLY A 16 8.42 26.46 -13.73
CA GLY A 16 9.18 26.48 -14.97
C GLY A 16 9.58 25.06 -15.40
N PRO A 17 9.98 24.87 -16.68
CA PRO A 17 10.40 23.54 -17.17
C PRO A 17 11.48 22.90 -16.31
N PHE A 18 12.42 23.66 -15.80
CA PHE A 18 13.47 23.19 -14.90
C PHE A 18 12.89 22.72 -13.55
N ASP A 19 11.97 23.47 -12.97
CA ASP A 19 11.31 23.11 -11.70
C ASP A 19 10.48 21.84 -11.84
N THR A 20 9.83 21.65 -13.00
CA THR A 20 9.09 20.44 -13.31
C THR A 20 10.00 19.21 -13.33
N LEU A 21 11.13 19.28 -14.04
CA LEU A 21 12.08 18.16 -14.10
C LEU A 21 12.76 17.87 -12.77
N THR A 22 13.20 18.91 -12.05
CA THR A 22 13.83 18.73 -10.73
C THR A 22 12.84 18.23 -9.68
N GLY A 23 11.57 18.67 -9.74
CA GLY A 23 10.51 18.16 -8.88
C GLY A 23 10.24 16.67 -9.12
N ALA A 24 10.18 16.24 -10.38
CA ALA A 24 10.00 14.82 -10.74
C ALA A 24 11.17 13.95 -10.24
N LEU A 25 12.43 14.41 -10.43
CA LEU A 25 13.61 13.71 -9.89
C LEU A 25 13.66 13.73 -8.36
N GLY A 26 13.28 14.86 -7.73
CA GLY A 26 13.20 15.01 -6.29
C GLY A 26 12.24 14.02 -5.64
N GLY A 27 11.13 13.70 -6.31
CA GLY A 27 10.14 12.72 -5.85
C GLY A 27 10.73 11.34 -5.54
N LEU A 28 11.74 10.91 -6.30
CA LEU A 28 12.45 9.66 -6.05
C LEU A 28 13.12 9.65 -4.67
N PHE A 29 13.83 10.73 -4.32
CA PHE A 29 14.49 10.85 -3.02
C PHE A 29 13.49 10.97 -1.87
N VAL A 30 12.41 11.74 -2.07
CA VAL A 30 11.33 11.88 -1.08
C VAL A 30 10.69 10.52 -0.80
N GLY A 31 10.38 9.73 -1.84
CA GLY A 31 9.84 8.39 -1.70
C GLY A 31 10.75 7.44 -0.92
N HIS A 32 12.06 7.44 -1.19
CA HIS A 32 13.02 6.64 -0.43
C HIS A 32 13.19 7.11 1.02
N CYS A 33 13.19 8.42 1.29
CA CYS A 33 13.20 8.95 2.65
C CYS A 33 11.94 8.53 3.42
N LEU A 34 10.77 8.60 2.77
CA LEU A 34 9.50 8.18 3.34
C LEU A 34 9.51 6.68 3.69
N ALA A 35 9.96 5.84 2.78
CA ALA A 35 10.11 4.40 3.01
C ALA A 35 11.10 4.09 4.15
N SER A 36 12.19 4.86 4.25
CA SER A 36 13.18 4.70 5.32
C SER A 36 12.58 5.01 6.69
N VAL A 37 11.87 6.13 6.87
CA VAL A 37 11.26 6.46 8.17
C VAL A 37 10.18 5.46 8.55
N ALA A 38 9.46 4.87 7.58
CA ALA A 38 8.51 3.79 7.84
C ALA A 38 9.21 2.51 8.34
N ARG A 39 10.32 2.10 7.72
CA ARG A 39 11.11 0.92 8.10
C ARG A 39 11.80 1.10 9.46
N PHE A 40 12.23 2.30 9.81
CA PHE A 40 12.81 2.61 11.11
C PHE A 40 11.76 2.91 12.18
N SER A 41 10.47 2.81 11.87
CA SER A 41 9.36 3.07 12.79
C SER A 41 9.43 4.45 13.46
N VAL A 42 9.91 5.45 12.73
CA VAL A 42 10.12 6.81 13.28
C VAL A 42 8.80 7.43 13.74
N ALA A 43 7.70 7.13 13.05
CA ALA A 43 6.37 7.60 13.45
C ALA A 43 5.89 6.97 14.77
N ASP A 44 6.28 5.73 15.06
CA ASP A 44 5.96 5.09 16.34
C ASP A 44 6.79 5.65 17.50
N ALA A 45 8.04 6.08 17.21
CA ALA A 45 8.91 6.72 18.18
C ALA A 45 8.51 8.17 18.52
N LEU A 46 7.75 8.80 17.63
CA LEU A 46 7.22 10.17 17.81
C LEU A 46 5.85 10.07 18.48
N ASP A 47 5.75 10.58 19.69
CA ASP A 47 4.47 10.73 20.42
C ASP A 47 3.83 12.12 20.15
N ASP A 48 2.91 12.55 21.01
CA ASP A 48 2.26 13.85 20.87
C ASP A 48 3.15 15.03 21.35
N THR A 49 4.33 14.75 21.89
CA THR A 49 5.29 15.77 22.29
C THR A 49 6.33 16.04 21.17
N PRO A 50 6.71 17.30 20.93
CA PRO A 50 7.75 17.60 19.95
C PRO A 50 9.10 16.97 20.34
N ARG A 51 9.71 16.20 19.45
CA ARG A 51 11.01 15.52 19.66
C ARG A 51 12.07 15.99 18.69
N THR A 52 13.33 16.00 19.15
CA THR A 52 14.48 16.27 18.28
C THR A 52 14.87 15.02 17.49
N ALA A 53 15.72 15.19 16.47
CA ALA A 53 16.25 14.06 15.71
C ALA A 53 17.13 13.14 16.58
N GLU A 54 17.83 13.69 17.57
CA GLU A 54 18.66 12.96 18.52
C GLU A 54 17.78 12.06 19.40
N GLU A 55 16.71 12.61 19.98
CA GLU A 55 15.75 11.85 20.82
C GLU A 55 15.09 10.72 20.03
N LEU A 56 14.74 10.96 18.75
CA LEU A 56 14.17 9.93 17.89
C LEU A 56 15.20 8.88 17.47
N ALA A 57 16.44 9.29 17.23
CA ALA A 57 17.53 8.40 16.84
C ALA A 57 17.89 7.40 17.96
N GLU A 58 17.82 7.82 19.21
CA GLU A 58 18.05 6.95 20.39
C GLU A 58 17.05 5.77 20.42
N VAL A 59 15.79 6.02 20.04
CA VAL A 59 14.74 4.98 20.05
C VAL A 59 14.80 4.11 18.79
N THR A 60 15.08 4.71 17.64
CA THR A 60 15.00 4.03 16.32
C THR A 60 16.30 3.36 15.90
N GLY A 61 17.41 3.66 16.58
CA GLY A 61 18.75 3.20 16.19
C GLY A 61 19.30 3.91 14.93
N ALA A 62 18.69 5.00 14.49
CA ALA A 62 19.15 5.78 13.35
C ALA A 62 20.35 6.68 13.71
N ASN A 63 21.08 7.14 12.70
CA ASN A 63 22.04 8.22 12.91
C ASN A 63 21.30 9.57 13.05
N PRO A 64 21.50 10.35 14.14
CA PRO A 64 20.71 11.54 14.42
C PRO A 64 20.86 12.63 13.35
N GLU A 65 22.07 12.87 12.83
CA GLU A 65 22.29 13.86 11.79
C GLU A 65 21.60 13.50 10.49
N ALA A 66 21.70 12.22 10.07
CA ALA A 66 21.03 11.73 8.87
C ALA A 66 19.51 11.77 9.03
N LEU A 67 18.98 11.33 10.18
CA LEU A 67 17.56 11.37 10.50
C LEU A 67 17.02 12.80 10.48
N GLY A 68 17.75 13.76 11.07
CA GLY A 68 17.35 15.16 11.05
C GLY A 68 17.27 15.76 9.64
N ARG A 69 18.16 15.36 8.71
CA ARG A 69 18.06 15.77 7.30
C ARG A 69 16.85 15.16 6.60
N VAL A 70 16.59 13.89 6.83
CA VAL A 70 15.42 13.18 6.29
C VAL A 70 14.12 13.79 6.80
N LEU A 71 14.01 14.03 8.10
CA LEU A 71 12.80 14.60 8.71
C LEU A 71 12.54 16.03 8.22
N ARG A 72 13.57 16.87 8.02
CA ARG A 72 13.41 18.21 7.42
C ARG A 72 12.91 18.14 5.99
N LEU A 73 13.43 17.20 5.17
CA LEU A 73 12.93 16.99 3.82
C LEU A 73 11.46 16.59 3.85
N LEU A 74 11.10 15.61 4.67
CA LEU A 74 9.73 15.12 4.78
C LEU A 74 8.77 16.16 5.38
N ALA A 75 9.26 17.04 6.26
CA ALA A 75 8.49 18.17 6.77
C ALA A 75 8.20 19.21 5.68
N ALA A 76 9.18 19.47 4.80
CA ALA A 76 8.97 20.35 3.64
C ALA A 76 7.92 19.81 2.66
N HIS A 77 7.66 18.48 2.69
CA HIS A 77 6.61 17.82 1.92
C HIS A 77 5.33 17.50 2.74
N GLY A 78 5.19 18.08 3.95
CA GLY A 78 3.98 17.97 4.77
C GLY A 78 3.78 16.61 5.47
N VAL A 79 4.76 15.70 5.41
CA VAL A 79 4.67 14.40 6.09
C VAL A 79 4.83 14.57 7.60
N PHE A 80 5.81 15.34 8.04
CA PHE A 80 5.95 15.76 9.44
C PHE A 80 5.80 17.29 9.53
N ALA A 81 5.62 17.81 10.74
CA ALA A 81 5.77 19.23 10.99
C ALA A 81 7.10 19.48 11.74
N ALA A 82 7.76 20.59 11.44
CA ALA A 82 9.01 20.99 12.07
C ALA A 82 8.89 22.40 12.68
N SER A 83 9.43 22.58 13.90
CA SER A 83 9.56 23.86 14.57
C SER A 83 10.94 23.93 15.24
N GLY A 84 11.83 24.71 14.66
CA GLY A 84 13.24 24.72 15.05
C GLY A 84 13.89 23.35 14.78
N ASP A 85 14.42 22.74 15.83
CA ASP A 85 15.06 21.40 15.79
C ASP A 85 14.10 20.25 16.16
N ARG A 86 12.82 20.56 16.45
CA ARG A 86 11.83 19.59 16.90
C ARG A 86 10.82 19.26 15.82
N PHE A 87 10.39 17.99 15.83
CA PHE A 87 9.42 17.43 14.90
C PHE A 87 8.16 16.98 15.63
N THR A 88 7.02 17.10 14.94
CA THR A 88 5.71 16.64 15.43
C THR A 88 4.96 15.94 14.31
N HIS A 89 3.92 15.19 14.71
CA HIS A 89 3.02 14.56 13.76
C HIS A 89 2.20 15.57 12.94
N THR A 90 1.98 15.20 11.68
CA THR A 90 0.85 15.65 10.86
C THR A 90 -0.16 14.51 10.69
N GLY A 91 -1.28 14.75 10.01
CA GLY A 91 -2.18 13.66 9.61
C GLY A 91 -1.48 12.57 8.79
N ALA A 92 -0.55 12.96 7.89
CA ALA A 92 0.19 12.03 7.06
C ALA A 92 1.15 11.13 7.87
N SER A 93 1.94 11.69 8.77
CA SER A 93 2.86 10.89 9.60
C SER A 93 2.14 10.00 10.61
N ARG A 94 0.93 10.37 11.06
CA ARG A 94 0.11 9.51 11.91
C ARG A 94 -0.29 8.22 11.19
N MET A 95 -0.55 8.27 9.88
CA MET A 95 -0.81 7.07 9.07
C MET A 95 0.41 6.14 8.92
N LEU A 96 1.61 6.59 9.26
CA LEU A 96 2.81 5.74 9.30
C LEU A 96 3.00 5.03 10.64
N ARG A 97 2.16 5.25 11.64
CA ARG A 97 2.19 4.54 12.92
C ARG A 97 1.66 3.11 12.75
N SER A 98 2.26 2.18 13.46
CA SER A 98 1.83 0.76 13.45
C SER A 98 0.43 0.57 14.07
N ASP A 99 0.06 1.39 15.05
CA ASP A 99 -1.21 1.34 15.78
C ASP A 99 -2.35 2.15 15.12
N HIS A 100 -2.09 2.85 14.01
CA HIS A 100 -3.14 3.61 13.33
C HIS A 100 -4.12 2.65 12.63
N PRO A 101 -5.45 2.84 12.77
CA PRO A 101 -6.46 1.94 12.16
C PRO A 101 -6.29 1.78 10.64
N GLN A 102 -5.88 2.85 9.96
CA GLN A 102 -5.57 2.88 8.53
C GLN A 102 -4.06 3.03 8.30
N SER A 103 -3.25 2.30 9.07
CA SER A 103 -1.79 2.36 8.93
C SER A 103 -1.36 2.04 7.51
N TRP A 104 -0.55 2.90 6.93
CA TRP A 104 0.03 2.73 5.60
C TRP A 104 1.54 2.43 5.65
N ARG A 105 2.05 2.21 6.86
CA ARG A 105 3.47 2.01 7.13
C ARG A 105 4.07 0.88 6.31
N ASP A 106 3.44 -0.31 6.34
CA ASP A 106 4.02 -1.50 5.73
C ASP A 106 3.99 -1.41 4.19
N PHE A 107 2.95 -0.81 3.61
CA PHE A 107 2.91 -0.51 2.18
C PHE A 107 4.04 0.45 1.77
N VAL A 108 4.19 1.56 2.48
CA VAL A 108 5.25 2.54 2.23
C VAL A 108 6.64 1.93 2.40
N ALA A 109 6.84 1.08 3.40
CA ALA A 109 8.12 0.44 3.68
C ALA A 109 8.64 -0.42 2.50
N THR A 110 7.74 -1.00 1.67
CA THR A 110 8.12 -1.82 0.51
C THR A 110 8.91 -1.05 -0.53
N PHE A 111 8.66 0.27 -0.66
CA PHE A 111 9.38 1.13 -1.61
C PHE A 111 10.85 1.35 -1.25
N GLY A 112 11.26 1.04 -0.02
CA GLY A 112 12.66 1.08 0.44
C GLY A 112 13.37 -0.27 0.41
N THR A 113 12.75 -1.33 -0.13
CA THR A 113 13.36 -2.66 -0.21
C THR A 113 14.32 -2.78 -1.39
N GLU A 114 15.31 -3.68 -1.26
CA GLU A 114 16.25 -3.98 -2.35
C GLU A 114 15.52 -4.54 -3.58
N SER A 115 14.49 -5.35 -3.38
CA SER A 115 13.66 -5.91 -4.45
C SER A 115 13.00 -4.79 -5.26
N THR A 116 12.43 -3.78 -4.61
CA THR A 116 11.82 -2.63 -5.30
C THR A 116 12.87 -1.81 -6.03
N ALA A 117 14.03 -1.55 -5.42
CA ALA A 117 15.13 -0.82 -6.06
C ALA A 117 15.61 -1.53 -7.33
N LYS A 118 15.77 -2.87 -7.29
CA LYS A 118 16.14 -3.67 -8.46
C LYS A 118 15.10 -3.56 -9.58
N ARG A 119 13.81 -3.66 -9.26
CA ARG A 119 12.73 -3.52 -10.26
C ARG A 119 12.73 -2.14 -10.90
N LEU A 120 12.86 -1.08 -10.12
CA LEU A 120 12.96 0.28 -10.63
C LEU A 120 14.16 0.49 -11.54
N GLY A 121 15.29 -0.18 -11.26
CA GLY A 121 16.49 -0.14 -12.09
C GLY A 121 16.33 -0.78 -13.48
N TYR A 122 15.24 -1.53 -13.72
CA TYR A 122 14.96 -2.18 -15.00
C TYR A 122 13.81 -1.53 -15.78
N PHE A 123 13.46 -0.26 -15.52
CA PHE A 123 12.45 0.45 -16.27
C PHE A 123 12.73 0.51 -17.79
N ASP A 124 13.99 0.62 -18.19
CA ASP A 124 14.36 0.63 -19.61
C ASP A 124 13.97 -0.68 -20.31
N TYR A 125 14.05 -1.81 -19.60
CA TYR A 125 13.58 -3.10 -20.13
C TYR A 125 12.07 -3.04 -20.45
N SER A 126 11.28 -2.48 -19.55
CA SER A 126 9.83 -2.32 -19.77
C SER A 126 9.54 -1.39 -20.94
N LEU A 127 10.27 -0.28 -21.08
CA LEU A 127 10.11 0.66 -22.21
C LEU A 127 10.48 0.02 -23.55
N GLN A 128 11.48 -0.88 -23.56
CA GLN A 128 11.94 -1.55 -24.80
C GLN A 128 11.06 -2.72 -25.20
N THR A 129 10.48 -3.45 -24.24
CA THR A 129 9.81 -4.73 -24.51
C THR A 129 8.30 -4.72 -24.30
N GLY A 130 7.78 -3.74 -23.57
CA GLY A 130 6.39 -3.74 -23.09
C GLY A 130 6.11 -4.72 -21.94
N LEU A 131 7.12 -5.48 -21.51
CA LEU A 131 6.97 -6.46 -20.42
C LEU A 131 7.26 -5.82 -19.05
N PRO A 132 6.69 -6.36 -17.95
CA PRO A 132 7.02 -5.91 -16.59
C PRO A 132 8.51 -6.02 -16.29
N ALA A 133 9.07 -5.03 -15.60
CA ALA A 133 10.49 -5.03 -15.18
C ALA A 133 10.85 -6.25 -14.30
N THR A 134 9.88 -6.81 -13.61
CA THR A 134 10.00 -8.05 -12.82
C THR A 134 10.40 -9.26 -13.66
N ASN A 135 9.98 -9.33 -14.95
CA ASN A 135 10.35 -10.42 -15.85
C ASN A 135 11.84 -10.45 -16.17
N LYS A 136 12.53 -9.31 -16.00
CA LYS A 136 14.00 -9.27 -16.11
C LYS A 136 14.69 -9.92 -14.92
N LEU A 137 14.04 -9.93 -13.75
CA LEU A 137 14.54 -10.58 -12.53
C LEU A 137 14.15 -12.06 -12.48
N ASN A 138 12.92 -12.37 -12.88
CA ASN A 138 12.39 -13.73 -12.96
C ASN A 138 11.41 -13.80 -14.15
N PRO A 139 11.67 -14.68 -15.15
CA PRO A 139 10.81 -14.87 -16.32
C PRO A 139 9.37 -15.27 -15.96
N ASP A 140 9.18 -15.98 -14.84
CA ASP A 140 7.86 -16.42 -14.35
C ASP A 140 7.10 -15.32 -13.60
N GLY A 141 7.68 -14.10 -13.54
CA GLY A 141 7.02 -12.91 -13.06
C GLY A 141 7.16 -12.64 -11.55
N PHE A 142 6.37 -11.67 -11.08
CA PHE A 142 6.49 -11.14 -9.72
C PHE A 142 6.09 -12.15 -8.65
N PHE A 143 5.00 -12.86 -8.84
CA PHE A 143 4.51 -13.82 -7.85
C PHE A 143 5.46 -15.01 -7.67
N ALA A 144 6.16 -15.43 -8.73
CA ALA A 144 7.21 -16.45 -8.62
C ALA A 144 8.39 -15.98 -7.75
N ILE A 145 8.74 -14.68 -7.78
CA ILE A 145 9.74 -14.10 -6.86
C ILE A 145 9.26 -14.23 -5.41
N LEU A 146 8.00 -13.87 -5.14
CA LEU A 146 7.42 -13.96 -3.78
C LEU A 146 7.33 -15.40 -3.27
N HIS A 147 7.04 -16.36 -4.15
CA HIS A 147 7.02 -17.78 -3.79
C HIS A 147 8.41 -18.34 -3.46
N SER A 148 9.45 -17.88 -4.16
CA SER A 148 10.83 -18.34 -3.94
C SER A 148 11.50 -17.68 -2.73
N ASP A 149 10.96 -16.57 -2.23
CA ASP A 149 11.48 -15.82 -1.08
C ASP A 149 10.35 -15.59 -0.03
N PRO A 150 10.28 -16.45 1.02
CA PRO A 150 9.25 -16.33 2.05
C PRO A 150 9.27 -15.00 2.82
N GLU A 151 10.44 -14.34 2.92
CA GLU A 151 10.53 -13.02 3.55
C GLU A 151 9.91 -11.94 2.67
N ALA A 152 10.24 -11.94 1.37
CA ALA A 152 9.60 -11.05 0.41
C ALA A 152 8.08 -11.26 0.37
N GLY A 153 7.60 -12.50 0.43
CA GLY A 153 6.19 -12.84 0.53
C GLY A 153 5.52 -12.24 1.76
N ARG A 154 6.14 -12.37 2.94
CA ARG A 154 5.59 -11.78 4.18
C ARG A 154 5.54 -10.25 4.14
N VAL A 155 6.57 -9.61 3.62
CA VAL A 155 6.62 -8.15 3.45
C VAL A 155 5.52 -7.68 2.48
N PHE A 156 5.32 -8.41 1.40
CA PHE A 156 4.25 -8.12 0.43
C PHE A 156 2.87 -8.31 1.05
N ASP A 157 2.62 -9.41 1.75
CA ASP A 157 1.34 -9.65 2.44
C ASP A 157 1.01 -8.53 3.43
N ALA A 158 1.98 -8.10 4.26
CA ALA A 158 1.80 -7.00 5.20
C ALA A 158 1.46 -5.67 4.48
N ALA A 159 2.11 -5.42 3.33
CA ALA A 159 1.82 -4.25 2.51
C ALA A 159 0.40 -4.28 1.92
N MET A 160 -0.05 -5.44 1.45
CA MET A 160 -1.41 -5.60 0.92
C MET A 160 -2.47 -5.46 2.01
N VAL A 161 -2.23 -6.01 3.20
CA VAL A 161 -3.08 -5.77 4.39
C VAL A 161 -3.17 -4.27 4.71
N SER A 162 -2.05 -3.57 4.71
CA SER A 162 -1.96 -2.13 4.94
C SER A 162 -2.76 -1.34 3.90
N LYS A 163 -2.64 -1.69 2.63
CA LYS A 163 -3.39 -1.09 1.51
C LYS A 163 -4.90 -1.37 1.62
N ALA A 164 -5.28 -2.62 1.89
CA ALA A 164 -6.67 -3.05 2.01
C ALA A 164 -7.42 -2.28 3.11
N ARG A 165 -6.81 -1.99 4.25
CA ARG A 165 -7.45 -1.23 5.35
C ARG A 165 -8.04 0.12 4.90
N ILE A 166 -7.40 0.80 3.97
CA ILE A 166 -7.88 2.08 3.43
C ILE A 166 -8.97 1.84 2.38
N GLN A 167 -8.77 0.86 1.50
CA GLN A 167 -9.68 0.57 0.40
C GLN A 167 -11.01 0.01 0.91
N VAL A 168 -10.99 -0.91 1.88
CA VAL A 168 -12.19 -1.56 2.46
C VAL A 168 -13.23 -0.54 2.91
N ALA A 169 -12.83 0.46 3.70
CA ALA A 169 -13.74 1.49 4.18
C ALA A 169 -14.41 2.26 3.02
N SER A 170 -13.66 2.55 1.96
CA SER A 170 -14.17 3.25 0.78
C SER A 170 -15.12 2.39 -0.04
N VAL A 171 -14.81 1.10 -0.20
CA VAL A 171 -15.64 0.15 -0.93
C VAL A 171 -16.99 -0.05 -0.22
N LEU A 172 -16.98 -0.28 1.10
CA LEU A 172 -18.20 -0.44 1.89
C LEU A 172 -19.08 0.82 1.90
N ALA A 173 -18.47 2.01 1.82
CA ALA A 173 -19.22 3.26 1.73
C ALA A 173 -19.81 3.51 0.33
N ALA A 174 -19.21 2.93 -0.72
CA ALA A 174 -19.60 3.15 -2.11
C ALA A 174 -20.61 2.14 -2.64
N TYR A 175 -20.70 0.94 -2.08
CA TYR A 175 -21.55 -0.14 -2.60
C TYR A 175 -22.27 -0.89 -1.47
N ASP A 176 -23.56 -1.16 -1.68
CA ASP A 176 -24.40 -1.98 -0.78
C ASP A 176 -24.33 -3.46 -1.18
N PHE A 177 -23.72 -4.27 -0.33
CA PHE A 177 -23.54 -5.70 -0.54
C PHE A 177 -24.68 -6.58 0.02
N SER A 178 -25.75 -5.97 0.57
CA SER A 178 -26.80 -6.69 1.29
C SER A 178 -27.55 -7.73 0.45
N ASP A 179 -27.66 -7.52 -0.87
CA ASP A 179 -28.38 -8.38 -1.81
C ASP A 179 -27.45 -9.22 -2.71
N CYS A 180 -26.14 -9.29 -2.40
CA CYS A 180 -25.17 -10.00 -3.24
C CYS A 180 -25.17 -11.53 -3.10
N GLY A 181 -25.92 -12.09 -2.12
CA GLY A 181 -25.94 -13.55 -1.91
C GLY A 181 -24.60 -14.11 -1.46
N THR A 182 -24.10 -15.11 -2.15
CA THR A 182 -22.75 -15.65 -1.96
C THR A 182 -21.75 -14.88 -2.82
N ILE A 183 -20.76 -14.28 -2.20
CA ILE A 183 -19.69 -13.54 -2.88
C ILE A 183 -18.41 -14.40 -2.91
N ALA A 184 -17.82 -14.58 -4.10
CA ALA A 184 -16.49 -15.13 -4.23
C ALA A 184 -15.47 -13.99 -4.44
N ASP A 185 -14.50 -13.87 -3.54
CA ASP A 185 -13.37 -12.94 -3.63
C ASP A 185 -12.20 -13.67 -4.30
N ILE A 186 -12.00 -13.37 -5.59
CA ILE A 186 -11.03 -14.04 -6.44
C ILE A 186 -9.68 -13.34 -6.36
N GLY A 187 -8.65 -14.07 -5.91
CA GLY A 187 -7.34 -13.47 -5.60
C GLY A 187 -7.43 -12.53 -4.39
N GLY A 188 -8.31 -12.84 -3.44
CA GLY A 188 -8.64 -11.97 -2.32
C GLY A 188 -7.55 -11.87 -1.23
N GLY A 189 -6.40 -12.53 -1.41
CA GLY A 189 -5.28 -12.47 -0.48
C GLY A 189 -5.65 -13.02 0.91
N ARG A 190 -5.55 -12.17 1.93
CA ARG A 190 -5.95 -12.51 3.30
C ARG A 190 -7.44 -12.31 3.58
N GLY A 191 -8.24 -11.97 2.58
CA GLY A 191 -9.69 -11.86 2.65
C GLY A 191 -10.23 -10.66 3.46
N HIS A 192 -9.45 -9.61 3.65
CA HIS A 192 -9.86 -8.45 4.45
C HIS A 192 -11.09 -7.74 3.91
N LEU A 193 -11.23 -7.61 2.59
CA LEU A 193 -12.41 -7.03 1.99
C LEU A 193 -13.61 -7.95 2.15
N LEU A 194 -13.46 -9.24 1.82
CA LEU A 194 -14.53 -10.21 1.95
C LEU A 194 -15.04 -10.32 3.38
N GLN A 195 -14.14 -10.42 4.36
CA GLN A 195 -14.50 -10.44 5.78
C GLN A 195 -15.29 -9.19 6.17
N ALA A 196 -14.82 -8.01 5.78
CA ALA A 196 -15.50 -6.77 6.10
C ALA A 196 -16.90 -6.66 5.47
N VAL A 197 -17.08 -7.17 4.25
CA VAL A 197 -18.38 -7.26 3.57
C VAL A 197 -19.31 -8.23 4.32
N VAL A 198 -18.82 -9.41 4.68
CA VAL A 198 -19.61 -10.41 5.42
C VAL A 198 -20.00 -9.89 6.81
N ASP A 199 -19.09 -9.18 7.50
CA ASP A 199 -19.35 -8.59 8.81
C ASP A 199 -20.34 -7.41 8.74
N ALA A 200 -20.34 -6.65 7.66
CA ALA A 200 -21.25 -5.51 7.45
C ALA A 200 -22.66 -5.92 6.99
N THR A 201 -22.88 -7.18 6.62
CA THR A 201 -24.15 -7.70 6.09
C THR A 201 -24.68 -8.86 6.93
N GLU A 202 -26.02 -9.02 7.01
CA GLU A 202 -26.62 -10.09 7.81
C GLU A 202 -26.67 -11.46 7.09
N ARG A 203 -26.85 -11.44 5.77
CA ARG A 203 -27.18 -12.65 4.98
C ARG A 203 -26.10 -13.06 3.99
N THR A 204 -25.21 -12.16 3.62
CA THR A 204 -24.16 -12.42 2.66
C THR A 204 -23.18 -13.45 3.21
N THR A 205 -22.85 -14.45 2.38
CA THR A 205 -21.80 -15.41 2.65
C THR A 205 -20.62 -15.19 1.72
N GLY A 206 -19.43 -15.63 2.10
CA GLY A 206 -18.20 -15.42 1.36
C GLY A 206 -17.45 -16.69 1.03
N ILE A 207 -16.80 -16.71 -0.14
CA ILE A 207 -15.80 -17.70 -0.53
C ILE A 207 -14.53 -16.96 -0.86
N LEU A 208 -13.49 -17.12 -0.05
CA LEU A 208 -12.16 -16.63 -0.38
C LEU A 208 -11.48 -17.63 -1.29
N PHE A 209 -11.11 -17.20 -2.50
CA PHE A 209 -10.41 -18.03 -3.47
C PHE A 209 -9.05 -17.44 -3.80
N ASP A 210 -7.98 -18.19 -3.49
CA ASP A 210 -6.60 -17.80 -3.76
C ASP A 210 -5.68 -19.02 -3.80
N LEU A 211 -4.43 -18.82 -4.16
CA LEU A 211 -3.43 -19.89 -4.20
C LEU A 211 -3.29 -20.60 -2.84
N PRO A 212 -2.99 -21.93 -2.82
CA PRO A 212 -2.93 -22.71 -1.58
C PRO A 212 -2.10 -22.07 -0.46
N PRO A 213 -0.88 -21.54 -0.70
CA PRO A 213 -0.09 -20.92 0.37
C PRO A 213 -0.70 -19.63 0.94
N VAL A 214 -1.53 -18.93 0.14
CA VAL A 214 -2.24 -17.72 0.58
C VAL A 214 -3.42 -18.11 1.46
N ILE A 215 -4.19 -19.11 1.04
CA ILE A 215 -5.33 -19.64 1.80
C ILE A 215 -4.89 -20.20 3.16
N GLU A 216 -3.75 -20.90 3.23
CA GLU A 216 -3.19 -21.36 4.51
C GLU A 216 -2.94 -20.21 5.50
N ARG A 217 -2.46 -19.06 4.99
CA ARG A 217 -2.22 -17.86 5.80
C ARG A 217 -3.50 -17.07 6.15
N ALA A 218 -4.60 -17.36 5.50
CA ALA A 218 -5.91 -16.74 5.75
C ALA A 218 -6.82 -17.60 6.65
N ALA A 219 -6.33 -18.70 7.22
CA ALA A 219 -7.14 -19.68 7.96
C ALA A 219 -7.95 -19.06 9.12
N GLU A 220 -7.47 -17.97 9.72
CA GLU A 220 -8.11 -17.30 10.85
C GLU A 220 -9.45 -16.61 10.53
N ILE A 221 -9.74 -16.32 9.24
CA ILE A 221 -10.99 -15.66 8.87
C ILE A 221 -12.13 -16.63 8.53
N ALA A 222 -11.85 -17.94 8.51
CA ALA A 222 -12.87 -18.95 8.26
C ALA A 222 -13.96 -18.91 9.33
N SER A 223 -15.23 -18.97 8.91
CA SER A 223 -16.39 -18.92 9.81
C SER A 223 -17.58 -19.67 9.18
N ASP A 224 -18.72 -19.74 9.87
CA ASP A 224 -19.94 -20.31 9.32
C ASP A 224 -20.45 -19.59 8.05
N ARG A 225 -20.04 -18.32 7.86
CA ARG A 225 -20.42 -17.52 6.71
C ARG A 225 -19.27 -17.25 5.72
N LEU A 226 -18.03 -17.66 6.03
CA LEU A 226 -16.87 -17.44 5.19
C LEU A 226 -16.08 -18.73 5.00
N THR A 227 -16.08 -19.23 3.75
CA THR A 227 -15.39 -20.45 3.32
C THR A 227 -14.08 -20.10 2.63
N LEU A 228 -13.06 -20.93 2.81
CA LEU A 228 -11.77 -20.81 2.15
C LEU A 228 -11.66 -21.91 1.07
N GLN A 229 -11.30 -21.53 -0.14
CA GLN A 229 -11.09 -22.43 -1.26
C GLN A 229 -9.76 -22.11 -1.94
N ALA A 230 -8.87 -23.10 -1.97
CA ALA A 230 -7.59 -22.98 -2.68
C ALA A 230 -7.77 -23.29 -4.17
N GLY A 231 -7.09 -22.50 -5.03
CA GLY A 231 -7.04 -22.71 -6.47
C GLY A 231 -6.31 -21.58 -7.19
N ASP A 232 -5.98 -21.83 -8.46
CA ASP A 232 -5.42 -20.84 -9.38
C ASP A 232 -6.53 -20.42 -10.38
N PHE A 233 -6.92 -19.15 -10.36
CA PHE A 233 -7.99 -18.65 -11.23
C PHE A 233 -7.65 -18.67 -12.74
N LEU A 234 -6.40 -18.97 -13.12
CA LEU A 234 -6.00 -19.20 -14.50
C LEU A 234 -6.10 -20.68 -14.93
N GLU A 235 -6.03 -21.61 -13.98
CA GLU A 235 -5.94 -23.05 -14.24
C GLU A 235 -7.16 -23.82 -13.72
N ASP A 236 -7.73 -23.39 -12.58
CA ASP A 236 -8.78 -24.09 -11.87
C ASP A 236 -10.17 -23.45 -12.11
N PRO A 237 -11.26 -24.22 -11.99
CA PRO A 237 -12.61 -23.67 -12.06
C PRO A 237 -12.88 -22.73 -10.88
N LEU A 238 -13.47 -21.58 -11.17
CA LEU A 238 -13.87 -20.62 -10.15
C LEU A 238 -15.01 -21.16 -9.27
N PRO A 239 -15.11 -20.72 -8.00
CA PRO A 239 -16.20 -21.06 -7.11
C PRO A 239 -17.57 -20.71 -7.73
N VAL A 240 -18.58 -21.53 -7.49
CA VAL A 240 -19.96 -21.21 -7.87
C VAL A 240 -20.54 -20.24 -6.83
N CYS A 241 -20.94 -19.06 -7.28
CA CYS A 241 -21.45 -17.99 -6.41
C CYS A 241 -22.44 -17.08 -7.16
N ASP A 242 -23.03 -16.13 -6.44
CA ASP A 242 -23.96 -15.16 -7.02
C ASP A 242 -23.20 -13.90 -7.53
N THR A 243 -22.08 -13.57 -6.89
CA THR A 243 -21.29 -12.36 -7.17
C THR A 243 -19.81 -12.65 -7.11
N TYR A 244 -19.06 -12.25 -8.13
CA TYR A 244 -17.59 -12.26 -8.11
C TYR A 244 -17.04 -10.89 -7.74
N MET A 245 -16.07 -10.87 -6.84
CA MET A 245 -15.33 -9.68 -6.42
C MET A 245 -13.86 -9.87 -6.78
N LEU A 246 -13.26 -8.86 -7.43
CA LEU A 246 -11.85 -8.84 -7.79
C LEU A 246 -11.27 -7.48 -7.42
N MET A 247 -10.52 -7.43 -6.34
CA MET A 247 -9.84 -6.20 -5.90
C MET A 247 -8.34 -6.31 -6.15
N ASP A 248 -7.79 -5.38 -6.94
CA ASP A 248 -6.36 -5.33 -7.27
C ASP A 248 -5.85 -6.61 -8.01
N VAL A 249 -6.69 -7.27 -8.79
CA VAL A 249 -6.35 -8.51 -9.52
C VAL A 249 -6.13 -8.24 -11.00
N ILE A 250 -7.13 -7.68 -11.69
CA ILE A 250 -7.13 -7.57 -13.15
C ILE A 250 -5.98 -6.72 -13.68
N HIS A 251 -5.54 -5.72 -12.93
CA HIS A 251 -4.47 -4.80 -13.35
C HIS A 251 -3.07 -5.44 -13.40
N ASP A 252 -2.90 -6.64 -12.83
CA ASP A 252 -1.64 -7.37 -12.84
C ASP A 252 -1.44 -8.20 -14.13
N TRP A 253 -2.47 -8.31 -14.97
CA TRP A 253 -2.50 -9.20 -16.12
C TRP A 253 -2.58 -8.44 -17.43
N ASP A 254 -2.00 -9.02 -18.50
CA ASP A 254 -2.21 -8.56 -19.85
C ASP A 254 -3.67 -8.78 -20.30
N ILE A 255 -4.05 -8.21 -21.46
CA ILE A 255 -5.43 -8.25 -21.95
C ILE A 255 -5.93 -9.68 -22.18
N GLU A 256 -5.04 -10.58 -22.63
CA GLU A 256 -5.41 -11.98 -22.92
C GLU A 256 -5.76 -12.70 -21.62
N ARG A 257 -4.90 -12.63 -20.60
CA ARG A 257 -5.12 -13.25 -19.28
C ARG A 257 -6.26 -12.58 -18.52
N ALA A 258 -6.32 -11.24 -18.53
CA ALA A 258 -7.44 -10.52 -17.91
C ALA A 258 -8.79 -10.91 -18.51
N THR A 259 -8.85 -11.12 -19.83
CA THR A 259 -10.06 -11.63 -20.49
C THR A 259 -10.39 -13.07 -20.09
N ALA A 260 -9.37 -13.91 -19.96
CA ALA A 260 -9.57 -15.31 -19.51
C ALA A 260 -10.11 -15.40 -18.08
N ILE A 261 -9.66 -14.52 -17.18
CA ILE A 261 -10.16 -14.46 -15.79
C ILE A 261 -11.64 -14.04 -15.73
N LEU A 262 -12.09 -13.19 -16.67
CA LEU A 262 -13.47 -12.66 -16.71
C LEU A 262 -14.44 -13.47 -17.56
N ALA A 263 -13.98 -14.51 -18.28
CA ALA A 263 -14.79 -15.34 -19.17
C ALA A 263 -15.41 -16.54 -18.43
#